data_a73d7ffa1d69e205ead68380d8fde2e0
#
_entry.id   a73d7ffa1d69e205ead68380d8fde2e0
#
_cell.length_a   1.000
_cell.length_b   1.000
_cell.length_c   1.000
_cell.angle_alpha   90.00
_cell.angle_beta   90.00
_cell.angle_gamma   90.00
#
_symmetry.space_group_name_H-M   'P 1'
#
loop_
_entity.id
_entity.type
_entity.pdbx_description
1 polymer ?
#
loop_
_entity_poly.entity_id
_entity_poly.type
_entity_poly.pdbx_seq_one_letter_code
_entity_poly.pdbx_strand_id
1 'polypeptide(L)'
;PTWDIRLEFVEDPAWPKTGDIKIDCADRKAIILLNIANPKREENFEEIIVHELMHIKMYPLDQVTESLIVNCFEEGSAANKFAYEQFFTTLEQTVEELAKCFLLEFGENKELSYGRCRQEMSFNDLYDGLKNID
;
A
#
# COMPACT_ATOMS: atom_id res chain seq x y z
N PRO A 1 10.99 -16.71 -11.13
CA PRO A 1 11.10 -15.54 -11.98
C PRO A 1 11.66 -14.37 -11.19
N THR A 2 12.69 -13.78 -11.72
CA THR A 2 13.38 -12.66 -11.09
C THR A 2 12.86 -11.34 -11.62
N TRP A 3 12.73 -10.39 -10.72
CA TRP A 3 12.44 -8.99 -11.04
C TRP A 3 13.72 -8.17 -10.92
N ASP A 4 13.96 -7.25 -11.83
CA ASP A 4 14.96 -6.21 -11.69
C ASP A 4 14.29 -5.04 -10.95
N ILE A 5 14.70 -4.84 -9.70
CA ILE A 5 14.11 -3.82 -8.83
C ILE A 5 15.18 -2.81 -8.45
N ARG A 6 14.91 -1.56 -8.72
CA ARG A 6 15.78 -0.44 -8.37
C ARG A 6 15.15 0.39 -7.27
N LEU A 7 15.99 0.86 -6.37
CA LEU A 7 15.61 1.79 -5.33
C LEU A 7 16.24 3.14 -5.67
N GLU A 8 15.42 4.18 -5.75
CA GLU A 8 15.86 5.55 -5.98
C GLU A 8 15.38 6.45 -4.85
N PHE A 9 16.27 7.33 -4.38
CA PHE A 9 15.94 8.34 -3.40
C PHE A 9 15.55 9.63 -4.10
N VAL A 10 14.46 10.23 -3.64
CA VAL A 10 13.95 11.52 -4.08
C VAL A 10 14.00 12.48 -2.91
N GLU A 11 14.34 13.72 -3.14
CA GLU A 11 14.32 14.78 -2.14
C GLU A 11 13.40 15.90 -2.62
N ASP A 12 12.10 15.74 -2.40
CA ASP A 12 11.08 16.70 -2.82
C ASP A 12 10.11 16.99 -1.67
N PRO A 13 10.27 18.14 -0.98
CA PRO A 13 9.39 18.52 0.13
C PRO A 13 7.94 18.76 -0.31
N ALA A 14 7.71 19.05 -1.59
CA ALA A 14 6.38 19.30 -2.14
C ALA A 14 5.63 18.01 -2.47
N TRP A 15 6.34 16.88 -2.60
CA TRP A 15 5.73 15.59 -2.86
C TRP A 15 5.16 14.98 -1.55
N PRO A 16 3.82 14.78 -1.46
CA PRO A 16 3.20 14.39 -0.21
C PRO A 16 3.40 12.92 0.17
N LYS A 17 3.93 12.11 -0.74
CA LYS A 17 4.18 10.69 -0.48
C LYS A 17 5.58 10.45 0.08
N THR A 18 5.72 9.42 0.88
CA THR A 18 7.02 8.93 1.35
C THR A 18 7.60 7.86 0.43
N GLY A 19 6.76 7.10 -0.23
CA GLY A 19 7.16 6.08 -1.19
C GLY A 19 6.17 5.94 -2.34
N ASP A 20 6.66 5.40 -3.44
CA ASP A 20 5.87 5.03 -4.60
C ASP A 20 6.59 3.95 -5.40
N ILE A 21 5.87 3.22 -6.25
CA ILE A 21 6.44 2.22 -7.12
C ILE A 21 5.94 2.40 -8.55
N LYS A 22 6.85 2.20 -9.50
CA LYS A 22 6.54 2.11 -10.93
C LYS A 22 6.86 0.71 -11.40
N ILE A 23 5.90 0.06 -12.02
CA ILE A 23 5.98 -1.36 -12.36
C ILE A 23 5.83 -1.54 -13.88
N ASP A 24 6.77 -2.27 -14.46
CA ASP A 24 6.69 -2.80 -15.81
C ASP A 24 6.62 -4.34 -15.74
N CYS A 25 5.42 -4.87 -15.89
CA CYS A 25 5.19 -6.30 -15.82
C CYS A 25 5.72 -7.06 -17.03
N ALA A 26 5.78 -6.43 -18.20
CA ALA A 26 6.25 -7.08 -19.42
C ALA A 26 7.73 -7.43 -19.32
N ASP A 27 8.53 -6.50 -18.83
CA ASP A 27 9.98 -6.66 -18.67
C ASP A 27 10.38 -7.07 -17.25
N ARG A 28 9.43 -7.23 -16.34
CA ARG A 28 9.66 -7.54 -14.91
C ARG A 28 10.64 -6.59 -14.25
N LYS A 29 10.38 -5.31 -14.44
CA LYS A 29 11.16 -4.21 -13.85
C LYS A 29 10.29 -3.38 -12.94
N ALA A 30 10.87 -2.90 -11.86
CA ALA A 30 10.21 -1.96 -10.97
C ALA A 30 11.20 -0.94 -10.43
N ILE A 31 10.73 0.27 -10.19
CA ILE A 31 11.48 1.32 -9.52
C ILE A 31 10.69 1.74 -8.29
N ILE A 32 11.30 1.60 -7.12
CA ILE A 32 10.77 2.10 -5.86
C ILE A 32 11.39 3.47 -5.60
N LEU A 33 10.54 4.46 -5.42
CA LEU A 33 10.93 5.81 -5.06
C LEU A 33 10.73 6.02 -3.56
N LEU A 34 11.75 6.50 -2.87
CA LEU A 34 11.66 6.91 -1.47
C LEU A 34 11.94 8.41 -1.36
N ASN A 35 11.01 9.14 -0.76
CA ASN A 35 11.15 10.56 -0.53
C ASN A 35 11.77 10.82 0.84
N ILE A 36 13.04 11.14 0.86
CA ILE A 36 13.78 11.44 2.08
C ILE A 36 13.49 12.82 2.68
N ALA A 37 12.86 13.71 1.92
CA ALA A 37 12.48 15.04 2.37
C ALA A 37 11.12 15.07 3.09
N ASN A 38 10.33 13.99 2.97
CA ASN A 38 9.02 13.87 3.60
C ASN A 38 8.90 12.58 4.42
N PRO A 39 9.80 12.31 5.37
CA PRO A 39 9.59 11.24 6.30
C PRO A 39 8.45 11.66 7.23
N LYS A 40 7.32 11.03 7.10
CA LYS A 40 6.34 11.05 8.18
C LYS A 40 7.02 10.41 9.38
N ARG A 41 6.74 10.97 10.56
CA ARG A 41 7.35 10.59 11.83
C ARG A 41 7.71 9.10 11.94
N GLU A 42 8.98 8.83 12.28
CA GLU A 42 9.46 7.50 12.66
C GLU A 42 9.15 6.40 11.63
N GLU A 43 9.00 6.75 10.36
CA GLU A 43 8.74 5.76 9.34
C GLU A 43 9.95 4.85 9.16
N ASN A 44 9.67 3.59 9.18
CA ASN A 44 10.60 2.55 8.85
C ASN A 44 10.66 2.39 7.33
N PHE A 45 11.78 2.77 6.72
CA PHE A 45 11.95 2.60 5.27
C PHE A 45 11.81 1.14 4.83
N GLU A 46 12.18 0.19 5.67
CA GLU A 46 11.94 -1.24 5.41
C GLU A 46 10.45 -1.52 5.21
N GLU A 47 9.58 -0.97 6.05
CA GLU A 47 8.14 -1.10 5.91
C GLU A 47 7.63 -0.50 4.60
N ILE A 48 8.11 0.69 4.24
CA ILE A 48 7.73 1.36 2.99
C ILE A 48 8.17 0.54 1.78
N ILE A 49 9.40 0.06 1.78
CA ILE A 49 9.93 -0.78 0.69
C ILE A 49 9.12 -2.06 0.54
N VAL A 50 8.81 -2.75 1.63
CA VAL A 50 8.01 -3.98 1.60
C VAL A 50 6.58 -3.68 1.14
N HIS A 51 5.98 -2.59 1.59
CA HIS A 51 4.67 -2.13 1.11
C HIS A 51 4.69 -1.97 -0.42
N GLU A 52 5.65 -1.25 -0.95
CA GLU A 52 5.76 -1.04 -2.40
C GLU A 52 6.03 -2.36 -3.16
N LEU A 53 6.82 -3.26 -2.59
CA LEU A 53 7.03 -4.58 -3.18
C LEU A 53 5.76 -5.42 -3.23
N MET A 54 4.86 -5.28 -2.27
CA MET A 54 3.57 -5.99 -2.27
C MET A 54 2.66 -5.52 -3.41
N HIS A 55 2.79 -4.28 -3.88
CA HIS A 55 2.09 -3.82 -5.08
C HIS A 55 2.44 -4.66 -6.32
N ILE A 56 3.66 -5.18 -6.42
CA ILE A 56 4.05 -6.08 -7.52
C ILE A 56 3.19 -7.34 -7.52
N LYS A 57 2.91 -7.90 -6.35
CA LYS A 57 2.04 -9.09 -6.21
C LYS A 57 0.60 -8.81 -6.58
N MET A 58 0.11 -7.64 -6.25
CA MET A 58 -1.26 -7.22 -6.53
C MET A 58 -1.45 -6.65 -7.93
N TYR A 59 -0.37 -6.37 -8.66
CA TYR A 59 -0.42 -5.65 -9.92
C TYR A 59 -1.29 -6.29 -11.00
N PRO A 60 -1.29 -7.62 -11.23
CA PRO A 60 -2.20 -8.22 -12.19
C PRO A 60 -3.68 -7.98 -11.85
N LEU A 61 -4.05 -8.08 -10.58
CA LEU A 61 -5.41 -7.80 -10.10
C LEU A 61 -5.74 -6.32 -10.19
N ASP A 62 -4.80 -5.46 -9.84
CA ASP A 62 -4.88 -4.01 -9.99
C ASP A 62 -5.22 -3.62 -11.44
N GLN A 63 -4.45 -4.12 -12.40
CA GLN A 63 -4.64 -3.80 -13.82
C GLN A 63 -5.97 -4.31 -14.37
N VAL A 64 -6.39 -5.51 -14.00
CA VAL A 64 -7.71 -6.04 -14.38
C VAL A 64 -8.82 -5.17 -13.80
N THR A 65 -8.71 -4.77 -12.55
CA THR A 65 -9.71 -3.94 -11.88
C THR A 65 -9.79 -2.54 -12.48
N GLU A 66 -8.67 -1.89 -12.73
CA GLU A 66 -8.64 -0.61 -13.44
C GLU A 66 -9.29 -0.71 -14.83
N SER A 67 -8.95 -1.75 -15.58
CA SER A 67 -9.54 -2.00 -16.89
C SER A 67 -11.07 -2.16 -16.82
N LEU A 68 -11.56 -2.89 -15.84
CA LEU A 68 -13.00 -3.04 -15.61
C LEU A 68 -13.66 -1.71 -15.27
N ILE A 69 -13.06 -0.91 -14.41
CA ILE A 69 -13.61 0.40 -14.02
C ILE A 69 -13.65 1.34 -15.21
N VAL A 70 -12.58 1.42 -15.99
CA VAL A 70 -12.48 2.29 -17.17
C VAL A 70 -13.52 1.91 -18.24
N ASN A 71 -13.76 0.61 -18.44
CA ASN A 71 -14.66 0.13 -19.50
C ASN A 71 -16.12 0.00 -19.08
N CYS A 72 -16.42 -0.11 -17.78
CA CYS A 72 -17.78 -0.33 -17.30
C CYS A 72 -18.47 0.95 -16.78
N PHE A 73 -17.73 2.00 -16.49
CA PHE A 73 -18.25 3.24 -15.94
C PHE A 73 -17.84 4.44 -16.79
N GLU A 74 -18.76 5.39 -16.94
CA GLU A 74 -18.47 6.64 -17.63
C GLU A 74 -17.46 7.46 -16.82
N GLU A 75 -16.41 7.93 -17.48
CA GLU A 75 -15.36 8.76 -16.85
C GLU A 75 -15.95 9.98 -16.15
N GLY A 76 -15.54 10.21 -14.91
CA GLY A 76 -16.00 11.32 -14.09
C GLY A 76 -17.41 11.17 -13.53
N SER A 77 -18.14 10.08 -13.82
CA SER A 77 -19.44 9.81 -13.22
C SER A 77 -19.32 9.51 -11.72
N ALA A 78 -20.43 9.63 -10.98
CA ALA A 78 -20.47 9.25 -9.57
C ALA A 78 -20.12 7.78 -9.35
N ALA A 79 -20.59 6.89 -10.23
CA ALA A 79 -20.29 5.47 -10.18
C ALA A 79 -18.80 5.19 -10.44
N ASN A 80 -18.19 5.89 -11.39
CA ASN A 80 -16.76 5.78 -11.68
C ASN A 80 -15.91 6.20 -10.46
N LYS A 81 -16.20 7.35 -9.88
CA LYS A 81 -15.51 7.84 -8.68
C LYS A 81 -15.66 6.89 -7.50
N PHE A 82 -16.86 6.38 -7.27
CA PHE A 82 -17.13 5.41 -6.21
C PHE A 82 -16.34 4.12 -6.42
N ALA A 83 -16.34 3.57 -7.64
CA ALA A 83 -15.62 2.36 -7.97
C ALA A 83 -14.10 2.51 -7.75
N TYR A 84 -13.51 3.61 -8.19
CA TYR A 84 -12.09 3.91 -7.94
C TYR A 84 -11.78 4.04 -6.45
N GLU A 85 -12.60 4.77 -5.72
CA GLU A 85 -12.40 4.97 -4.27
C GLU A 85 -12.43 3.64 -3.51
N GLN A 86 -13.42 2.79 -3.80
CA GLN A 86 -13.51 1.45 -3.19
C GLN A 86 -12.30 0.59 -3.56
N PHE A 87 -11.90 0.61 -4.82
CA PHE A 87 -10.77 -0.16 -5.29
C PHE A 87 -9.46 0.28 -4.64
N PHE A 88 -9.12 1.56 -4.70
CA PHE A 88 -7.85 2.05 -4.16
C PHE A 88 -7.78 1.92 -2.65
N THR A 89 -8.85 2.17 -1.93
CA THR A 89 -8.90 1.98 -0.47
C THR A 89 -8.65 0.53 -0.10
N THR A 90 -9.31 -0.41 -0.78
CA THR A 90 -9.16 -1.84 -0.52
C THR A 90 -7.77 -2.34 -0.93
N LEU A 91 -7.25 -1.87 -2.06
CA LEU A 91 -5.90 -2.22 -2.53
C LEU A 91 -4.84 -1.79 -1.51
N GLU A 92 -4.86 -0.54 -1.09
CA GLU A 92 -3.89 -0.02 -0.12
C GLU A 92 -3.98 -0.74 1.23
N GLN A 93 -5.17 -1.01 1.70
CA GLN A 93 -5.38 -1.77 2.93
C GLN A 93 -4.83 -3.19 2.81
N THR A 94 -5.09 -3.87 1.72
CA THR A 94 -4.61 -5.23 1.47
C THR A 94 -3.08 -5.27 1.38
N VAL A 95 -2.49 -4.36 0.65
CA VAL A 95 -1.04 -4.23 0.52
C VAL A 95 -0.39 -3.97 1.88
N GLU A 96 -0.95 -3.08 2.67
CA GLU A 96 -0.45 -2.77 4.00
C GLU A 96 -0.51 -3.98 4.95
N GLU A 97 -1.61 -4.72 4.92
CA GLU A 97 -1.76 -5.95 5.72
C GLU A 97 -0.74 -7.02 5.30
N LEU A 98 -0.54 -7.22 4.01
CA LEU A 98 0.46 -8.16 3.50
C LEU A 98 1.89 -7.74 3.90
N ALA A 99 2.21 -6.47 3.78
CA ALA A 99 3.51 -5.94 4.19
C ALA A 99 3.77 -6.20 5.68
N LYS A 100 2.79 -5.95 6.52
CA LYS A 100 2.89 -6.19 7.96
C LYS A 100 3.05 -7.67 8.29
N CYS A 101 2.30 -8.55 7.64
CA CYS A 101 2.45 -10.00 7.80
C CYS A 101 3.86 -10.47 7.42
N PHE A 102 4.40 -9.96 6.34
CA PHE A 102 5.74 -10.27 5.89
C PHE A 102 6.80 -9.80 6.90
N LEU A 103 6.68 -8.58 7.37
CA LEU A 103 7.63 -7.97 8.31
C LEU A 103 7.57 -8.62 9.70
N LEU A 104 6.45 -9.22 10.07
CA LEU A 104 6.33 -9.97 11.32
C LEU A 104 7.33 -11.12 11.39
N GLU A 105 7.55 -11.79 10.27
CA GLU A 105 8.44 -12.95 10.19
C GLU A 105 9.88 -12.56 9.82
N PHE A 106 10.04 -11.60 8.91
CA PHE A 106 11.32 -11.30 8.24
C PHE A 106 11.85 -9.89 8.50
N GLY A 107 11.07 -9.02 9.13
CA GLY A 107 11.47 -7.63 9.38
C GLY A 107 12.59 -7.51 10.40
N GLU A 108 13.52 -6.62 10.14
CA GLU A 108 14.62 -6.31 11.09
C GLU A 108 14.15 -5.39 12.21
N ASN A 109 13.22 -4.48 11.91
CA ASN A 109 12.74 -3.47 12.84
C ASN A 109 11.24 -3.61 13.14
N LYS A 110 10.89 -4.72 13.80
CA LYS A 110 9.51 -5.10 14.08
C LYS A 110 8.78 -4.08 14.96
N GLU A 111 9.47 -3.44 15.88
CA GLU A 111 8.86 -2.43 16.77
C GLU A 111 8.39 -1.20 16.00
N LEU A 112 9.15 -0.72 15.03
CA LEU A 112 8.72 0.40 14.18
C LEU A 112 7.57 0.02 13.25
N SER A 113 7.59 -1.18 12.70
CA SER A 113 6.55 -1.66 11.80
C SER A 113 5.26 -2.02 12.52
N TYR A 114 5.37 -2.65 13.68
CA TYR A 114 4.23 -3.15 14.47
C TYR A 114 3.75 -2.19 15.54
N GLY A 115 4.59 -1.31 16.05
CA GLY A 115 4.21 -0.33 17.07
C GLY A 115 3.04 0.55 16.65
N ARG A 116 2.90 0.80 15.36
CA ARG A 116 1.77 1.55 14.79
C ARG A 116 0.47 0.75 14.69
N CYS A 117 0.54 -0.57 14.73
CA CYS A 117 -0.63 -1.46 14.66
C CYS A 117 -1.17 -1.80 16.04
N ARG A 118 -0.38 -1.59 17.08
CA ARG A 118 -0.82 -1.66 18.45
C ARG A 118 -1.51 -0.35 18.82
N GLN A 119 -2.67 -0.09 18.25
CA GLN A 119 -3.62 0.67 19.03
C GLN A 119 -3.97 -0.24 20.21
N GLU A 120 -3.73 0.27 21.39
CA GLU A 120 -4.12 -0.39 22.65
C GLU A 120 -5.63 -0.37 22.81
N MET A 121 -6.36 -0.90 21.82
CA MET A 121 -7.76 -1.20 21.99
C MET A 121 -7.84 -2.59 22.59
N SER A 122 -8.47 -2.69 23.74
CA SER A 122 -8.78 -4.00 24.30
C SER A 122 -9.66 -4.78 23.33
N PHE A 123 -9.57 -6.11 23.35
CA PHE A 123 -10.45 -6.95 22.55
C PHE A 123 -11.94 -6.63 22.79
N ASN A 124 -12.30 -6.27 24.01
CA ASN A 124 -13.67 -5.92 24.36
C ASN A 124 -14.13 -4.64 23.66
N ASP A 125 -13.27 -3.63 23.55
CA ASP A 125 -13.60 -2.38 22.86
C ASP A 125 -13.79 -2.62 21.36
N LEU A 126 -12.94 -3.45 20.75
CA LEU A 126 -13.10 -3.89 19.37
C LEU A 126 -14.38 -4.68 19.17
N TYR A 127 -14.68 -5.60 20.10
CA TYR A 127 -15.87 -6.43 20.02
C TYR A 127 -17.17 -5.63 20.17
N ASP A 128 -17.18 -4.64 21.06
CA ASP A 128 -18.33 -3.75 21.23
C ASP A 128 -18.59 -2.90 19.97
N GLY A 129 -17.53 -2.45 19.30
CA GLY A 129 -17.64 -1.80 17.99
C GLY A 129 -18.21 -2.71 16.90
N LEU A 130 -17.84 -3.99 16.92
CA LEU A 130 -18.30 -5.00 15.94
C LEU A 130 -19.77 -5.41 16.13
N LYS A 131 -20.30 -5.33 17.34
CA LYS A 131 -21.71 -5.65 17.62
C LYS A 131 -22.72 -4.75 16.89
N ASN A 132 -22.30 -3.58 16.46
CA ASN A 132 -23.17 -2.61 15.82
C ASN A 132 -23.13 -2.69 14.29
N ILE A 133 -22.54 -3.76 13.75
CA ILE A 133 -22.58 -4.05 12.32
C ILE A 133 -23.89 -4.82 12.04
N ASP A 134 -24.90 -4.08 11.70
CA ASP A 134 -26.12 -4.63 11.12
C ASP A 134 -26.05 -4.58 9.59
#